data_43e826ad9d0754ec3c3ff34c4d4216be
#
_entry.id   43e826ad9d0754ec3c3ff34c4d4216be
#
_cell.length_a   1.000
_cell.length_b   1.000
_cell.length_c   1.000
_cell.angle_alpha   90.00
_cell.angle_beta   90.00
_cell.angle_gamma   90.00
#
_symmetry.space_group_name_H-M   'P 1'
#
loop_
_entity.id
_entity.type
_entity.pdbx_description
1 polymer ?
#
loop_
_entity_poly.entity_id
_entity_poly.type
_entity_poly.pdbx_seq_one_letter_code
_entity_poly.pdbx_strand_id
1 'polypeptide(L)'
;MDRRAFLHTSVIATLAGKVLSDTTLARAQAPAQVPAGTAPAPATTRRLIMDAYTRHLHWIRSADEIAEVAIELTCGGVNPTIQQYPGHINPANVATELPAFVKTMQKHGLRVKQVRGGNQTQVDPTVETMVGTMGQVGVTHYWIGTDNYDLTKPILPQLDGIKSRVERFVKLNQKHGTTLMYHTRAGSGSVGSVVWDLLYVMKDFDPKHVGFHWDTGHMSHHGSMWELLMRTAGRYVVAMGWKDRSWEQNLGLLGEGGPFPGPQQPAAPSADAGRGGRGGRGARGDAAQGARGRGAAAGGGDGDAPPAGRAGGGGGRGGQRELPLTLAGNTFARGGGWNSPYVPMGTGLVDIFRYAAVMRDIGFDGPMELEAEYPNGGSENGADKISLPRAQVLGHLKRDVLTIRAAFSQSETGLAI
;
A
#
# COMPACT_ATOMS: atom_id res chain seq x y z
N MET A 1 26.88 -37.08 -35.93
CA MET A 1 27.72 -35.87 -35.92
C MET A 1 27.55 -35.22 -34.58
N ASP A 2 28.61 -35.27 -33.83
CA ASP A 2 28.64 -35.03 -32.40
C ASP A 2 28.77 -33.50 -32.10
N ARG A 3 27.89 -32.99 -31.24
CA ARG A 3 27.79 -31.55 -30.92
C ARG A 3 28.70 -31.11 -29.75
N ARG A 4 29.78 -31.85 -29.46
CA ARG A 4 30.66 -31.61 -28.31
C ARG A 4 32.05 -31.06 -28.62
N ALA A 5 32.29 -30.53 -29.81
CA ALA A 5 33.63 -30.06 -30.21
C ALA A 5 33.69 -28.56 -30.58
N PHE A 6 33.11 -27.70 -29.73
CA PHE A 6 33.21 -26.23 -29.99
C PHE A 6 33.48 -25.42 -28.71
N LEU A 7 34.44 -25.82 -27.94
CA LEU A 7 35.01 -24.98 -26.89
C LEU A 7 36.46 -25.49 -26.63
N HIS A 8 37.42 -24.84 -27.22
CA HIS A 8 38.81 -24.67 -26.77
C HIS A 8 39.69 -24.28 -27.95
N THR A 9 39.85 -23.02 -28.18
CA THR A 9 41.10 -22.50 -28.77
C THR A 9 41.28 -21.04 -28.28
N SER A 10 41.99 -20.91 -27.18
CA SER A 10 42.51 -19.63 -26.71
C SER A 10 43.77 -19.33 -27.57
N VAL A 11 43.73 -18.29 -28.36
CA VAL A 11 44.92 -17.78 -29.05
C VAL A 11 45.56 -16.72 -28.16
N ILE A 12 46.70 -17.10 -27.58
CA ILE A 12 47.67 -16.15 -26.99
C ILE A 12 48.48 -15.60 -28.12
N ALA A 13 48.27 -14.33 -28.46
CA ALA A 13 49.14 -13.57 -29.35
C ALA A 13 50.15 -12.76 -28.53
N THR A 14 51.36 -13.26 -28.47
CA THR A 14 52.53 -12.54 -27.94
C THR A 14 52.99 -11.54 -28.98
N LEU A 15 52.88 -10.23 -28.71
CA LEU A 15 53.50 -9.16 -29.45
C LEU A 15 54.69 -8.63 -28.64
N ALA A 16 55.88 -9.10 -28.97
CA ALA A 16 57.13 -8.46 -28.62
C ALA A 16 57.46 -7.41 -29.69
N GLY A 17 57.74 -6.19 -29.30
CA GLY A 17 58.06 -5.14 -30.25
C GLY A 17 58.60 -3.87 -29.62
N LYS A 18 59.91 -3.83 -29.51
CA LYS A 18 60.79 -2.66 -29.52
C LYS A 18 60.60 -1.53 -28.52
N VAL A 19 61.47 -1.56 -27.54
CA VAL A 19 61.93 -0.42 -26.72
C VAL A 19 62.66 0.55 -27.60
N LEU A 20 62.24 1.78 -27.68
CA LEU A 20 63.07 2.97 -27.99
C LEU A 20 63.12 3.85 -26.77
N SER A 21 64.31 3.95 -26.24
CA SER A 21 64.73 4.81 -25.14
C SER A 21 64.62 6.27 -25.52
N ASP A 22 63.79 7.02 -24.77
CA ASP A 22 64.01 8.46 -24.58
C ASP A 22 63.78 8.74 -23.09
N THR A 23 64.91 8.91 -22.41
CA THR A 23 65.02 9.28 -21.04
C THR A 23 64.82 10.78 -20.89
N THR A 24 63.62 11.21 -20.61
CA THR A 24 63.36 12.48 -19.94
C THR A 24 62.75 12.15 -18.55
N LEU A 25 63.60 12.30 -17.54
CA LEU A 25 63.22 12.21 -16.13
C LEU A 25 62.19 13.30 -15.82
N ALA A 26 60.89 12.98 -15.94
CA ALA A 26 59.87 13.78 -15.35
C ALA A 26 59.89 13.52 -13.85
N ARG A 27 60.35 14.56 -13.13
CA ARG A 27 60.35 14.64 -11.66
C ARG A 27 58.93 14.38 -11.17
N ALA A 28 58.69 13.23 -10.53
CA ALA A 28 57.42 12.91 -9.90
C ALA A 28 57.11 14.01 -8.86
N GLN A 29 56.12 14.84 -9.14
CA GLN A 29 55.52 15.69 -8.12
C GLN A 29 54.85 14.76 -7.10
N ALA A 30 55.21 14.93 -5.83
CA ALA A 30 54.50 14.28 -4.73
C ALA A 30 52.99 14.58 -4.84
N PRO A 31 52.12 13.59 -4.62
CA PRO A 31 50.70 13.85 -4.65
C PRO A 31 50.38 14.96 -3.66
N ALA A 32 49.66 15.98 -4.12
CA ALA A 32 49.16 17.04 -3.26
C ALA A 32 48.40 16.38 -2.10
N GLN A 33 48.80 16.69 -0.89
CA GLN A 33 48.03 16.27 0.31
C GLN A 33 46.65 16.91 0.16
N VAL A 34 45.65 16.06 -0.07
CA VAL A 34 44.24 16.43 0.10
C VAL A 34 44.08 16.92 1.52
N PRO A 35 43.67 18.18 1.75
CA PRO A 35 43.47 18.66 3.10
C PRO A 35 42.49 17.66 3.79
N ALA A 36 42.89 17.17 4.97
CA ALA A 36 42.04 16.33 5.79
C ALA A 36 40.71 17.07 5.95
N GLY A 37 39.70 16.58 5.23
CA GLY A 37 38.37 17.14 5.32
C GLY A 37 37.98 17.15 6.80
N THR A 38 37.60 18.32 7.30
CA THR A 38 36.96 18.45 8.61
C THR A 38 35.89 17.37 8.69
N ALA A 39 35.99 16.49 9.69
CA ALA A 39 34.96 15.48 9.95
C ALA A 39 33.60 16.18 9.87
N PRO A 40 32.64 15.65 9.10
CA PRO A 40 31.33 16.27 9.00
C PRO A 40 30.78 16.43 10.42
N ALA A 41 30.27 17.62 10.71
CA ALA A 41 29.61 17.87 11.99
C ALA A 41 28.58 16.74 12.22
N PRO A 42 28.41 16.22 13.45
CA PRO A 42 27.49 15.15 13.72
C PRO A 42 26.12 15.56 13.15
N ALA A 43 25.61 14.77 12.21
CA ALA A 43 24.35 15.04 11.56
C ALA A 43 23.29 15.13 12.65
N THR A 44 22.62 16.28 12.75
CA THR A 44 21.52 16.45 13.71
C THR A 44 20.47 15.38 13.40
N THR A 45 20.17 14.54 14.38
CA THR A 45 19.17 13.49 14.23
C THR A 45 17.82 14.12 13.92
N ARG A 46 17.30 13.85 12.74
CA ARG A 46 15.96 14.30 12.33
C ARG A 46 14.92 13.33 12.86
N ARG A 47 14.01 13.82 13.68
CA ARG A 47 12.94 13.00 14.26
C ARG A 47 11.72 12.98 13.36
N LEU A 48 11.33 11.80 12.91
CA LEU A 48 10.06 11.50 12.28
C LEU A 48 9.03 11.11 13.34
N ILE A 49 7.76 11.20 13.02
CA ILE A 49 6.69 10.83 13.97
C ILE A 49 5.81 9.78 13.34
N MET A 50 5.57 8.70 14.07
CA MET A 50 4.62 7.66 13.72
C MET A 50 3.23 8.07 14.22
N ASP A 51 2.25 8.01 13.35
CA ASP A 51 0.84 8.25 13.65
C ASP A 51 0.11 6.90 13.84
N ALA A 52 -0.80 6.82 14.80
CA ALA A 52 -1.73 5.72 14.95
C ALA A 52 -2.84 5.87 13.90
N TYR A 53 -2.98 4.90 13.00
CA TYR A 53 -4.04 4.90 12.01
C TYR A 53 -5.34 4.41 12.62
N THR A 54 -6.33 5.29 12.70
CA THR A 54 -7.56 4.99 13.46
C THR A 54 -8.47 3.97 12.79
N ARG A 55 -8.21 3.57 11.55
CA ARG A 55 -8.90 2.43 10.94
C ARG A 55 -8.77 1.17 11.81
N HIS A 56 -7.59 0.93 12.36
CA HIS A 56 -7.35 -0.21 13.26
C HIS A 56 -7.98 -0.05 14.65
N LEU A 57 -8.58 1.11 14.91
CA LEU A 57 -9.19 1.48 16.19
C LEU A 57 -10.69 1.80 16.06
N HIS A 58 -11.35 1.40 14.97
CA HIS A 58 -12.77 1.69 14.74
C HIS A 58 -13.70 1.11 15.81
N TRP A 59 -13.25 0.11 16.53
CA TRP A 59 -13.94 -0.45 17.70
C TRP A 59 -13.86 0.41 18.97
N ILE A 60 -13.02 1.47 18.96
CA ILE A 60 -12.94 2.50 20.01
C ILE A 60 -13.69 3.74 19.50
N ARG A 61 -14.62 4.27 20.30
CA ARG A 61 -15.45 5.40 19.85
C ARG A 61 -15.09 6.74 20.49
N SER A 62 -14.48 6.70 21.68
CA SER A 62 -14.04 7.91 22.39
C SER A 62 -12.75 8.46 21.83
N ALA A 63 -12.73 9.76 21.49
CA ALA A 63 -11.52 10.43 21.02
C ALA A 63 -10.43 10.48 22.12
N ASP A 64 -10.81 10.64 23.39
CA ASP A 64 -9.87 10.58 24.51
C ASP A 64 -9.25 9.18 24.63
N GLU A 65 -10.03 8.10 24.51
CA GLU A 65 -9.51 6.72 24.53
C GLU A 65 -8.60 6.45 23.32
N ILE A 66 -8.91 6.97 22.14
CA ILE A 66 -8.02 6.87 20.97
C ILE A 66 -6.67 7.55 21.26
N ALA A 67 -6.70 8.70 21.92
CA ALA A 67 -5.47 9.40 22.30
C ALA A 67 -4.63 8.59 23.29
N GLU A 68 -5.26 8.01 24.32
CA GLU A 68 -4.60 7.14 25.29
C GLU A 68 -3.98 5.91 24.60
N VAL A 69 -4.71 5.29 23.69
CA VAL A 69 -4.21 4.16 22.89
C VAL A 69 -3.05 4.57 22.00
N ALA A 70 -3.11 5.71 21.33
CA ALA A 70 -2.00 6.20 20.51
C ALA A 70 -0.71 6.39 21.36
N ILE A 71 -0.85 6.88 22.60
CA ILE A 71 0.24 7.01 23.55
C ILE A 71 0.76 5.62 23.98
N GLU A 72 -0.16 4.69 24.29
CA GLU A 72 0.19 3.28 24.64
C GLU A 72 0.97 2.62 23.49
N LEU A 73 0.58 2.86 22.24
CA LEU A 73 1.28 2.38 21.04
C LEU A 73 2.61 3.13 20.77
N THR A 74 2.95 4.11 21.62
CA THR A 74 4.12 4.99 21.47
C THR A 74 4.07 5.87 20.21
N CYS A 75 2.90 6.14 19.63
CA CYS A 75 2.72 7.06 18.53
C CYS A 75 2.74 8.51 19.02
N GLY A 76 3.27 9.42 18.21
CA GLY A 76 3.29 10.86 18.52
C GLY A 76 2.18 11.63 17.81
N GLY A 77 1.33 10.95 17.06
CA GLY A 77 0.20 11.52 16.36
C GLY A 77 -0.86 10.46 16.03
N VAL A 78 -1.92 10.95 15.40
CA VAL A 78 -3.07 10.13 15.01
C VAL A 78 -3.49 10.51 13.59
N ASN A 79 -3.76 9.49 12.76
CA ASN A 79 -4.40 9.64 11.45
C ASN A 79 -5.87 9.21 11.55
N PRO A 80 -6.83 10.14 11.72
CA PRO A 80 -8.25 9.79 11.79
C PRO A 80 -8.83 9.45 10.42
N THR A 81 -9.82 8.55 10.43
CA THR A 81 -10.63 8.22 9.25
C THR A 81 -11.84 9.14 9.15
N ILE A 82 -11.97 9.85 8.03
CA ILE A 82 -13.14 10.65 7.67
C ILE A 82 -14.01 9.81 6.74
N GLN A 83 -14.88 9.02 7.33
CA GLN A 83 -15.83 8.17 6.62
C GLN A 83 -17.08 7.93 7.48
N GLN A 84 -18.15 7.47 6.86
CA GLN A 84 -19.34 7.03 7.61
C GLN A 84 -18.96 5.92 8.60
N TYR A 85 -19.87 5.70 9.58
CA TYR A 85 -19.68 4.62 10.57
C TYR A 85 -19.13 3.34 9.90
N PRO A 86 -18.11 2.70 10.45
CA PRO A 86 -17.49 2.93 11.76
C PRO A 86 -16.37 4.00 11.81
N GLY A 87 -16.16 4.81 10.78
CA GLY A 87 -15.22 5.93 10.83
C GLY A 87 -15.41 6.84 12.04
N HIS A 88 -14.36 7.57 12.41
CA HIS A 88 -14.36 8.41 13.60
C HIS A 88 -14.92 9.81 13.35
N ILE A 89 -14.86 10.26 12.09
CA ILE A 89 -15.37 11.58 11.67
C ILE A 89 -16.32 11.35 10.51
N ASN A 90 -17.58 11.73 10.69
CA ASN A 90 -18.56 11.65 9.61
C ASN A 90 -18.29 12.74 8.57
N PRO A 91 -18.14 12.40 7.27
CA PRO A 91 -17.93 13.40 6.22
C PRO A 91 -18.98 14.51 6.21
N ALA A 92 -20.25 14.20 6.53
CA ALA A 92 -21.32 15.19 6.59
C ALA A 92 -21.13 16.22 7.72
N ASN A 93 -20.40 15.89 8.76
CA ASN A 93 -20.16 16.71 9.96
C ASN A 93 -18.71 17.14 10.08
N VAL A 94 -17.89 16.96 9.05
CA VAL A 94 -16.44 17.18 9.11
C VAL A 94 -16.06 18.57 9.63
N ALA A 95 -16.85 19.58 9.32
CA ALA A 95 -16.62 20.97 9.75
C ALA A 95 -16.67 21.15 11.29
N THR A 96 -17.33 20.26 12.01
CA THR A 96 -17.46 20.33 13.49
C THR A 96 -16.72 19.18 14.17
N GLU A 97 -16.78 17.97 13.62
CA GLU A 97 -16.17 16.78 14.24
C GLU A 97 -14.64 16.78 14.12
N LEU A 98 -14.07 17.18 12.98
CA LEU A 98 -12.62 17.24 12.80
C LEU A 98 -11.94 18.23 13.75
N PRO A 99 -12.41 19.49 13.90
CA PRO A 99 -11.86 20.44 14.89
C PRO A 99 -11.94 19.89 16.31
N ALA A 100 -13.07 19.28 16.69
CA ALA A 100 -13.24 18.69 18.03
C ALA A 100 -12.25 17.54 18.25
N PHE A 101 -12.08 16.65 17.29
CA PHE A 101 -11.13 15.56 17.35
C PHE A 101 -9.68 16.06 17.47
N VAL A 102 -9.28 17.02 16.62
CA VAL A 102 -7.94 17.63 16.67
C VAL A 102 -7.67 18.27 18.04
N LYS A 103 -8.62 19.00 18.59
CA LYS A 103 -8.52 19.61 19.91
C LYS A 103 -8.32 18.56 21.01
N THR A 104 -9.02 17.41 20.94
CA THR A 104 -8.83 16.32 21.88
C THR A 104 -7.44 15.73 21.77
N MET A 105 -6.94 15.47 20.55
CA MET A 105 -5.58 14.98 20.36
C MET A 105 -4.53 15.92 20.93
N GLN A 106 -4.67 17.23 20.68
CA GLN A 106 -3.77 18.28 21.20
C GLN A 106 -3.76 18.33 22.73
N LYS A 107 -4.92 18.16 23.38
CA LYS A 107 -5.02 18.07 24.85
C LYS A 107 -4.16 16.94 25.44
N HIS A 108 -4.00 15.84 24.68
CA HIS A 108 -3.16 14.71 25.04
C HIS A 108 -1.70 14.83 24.51
N GLY A 109 -1.31 15.97 23.94
CA GLY A 109 0.03 16.20 23.39
C GLY A 109 0.29 15.47 22.04
N LEU A 110 -0.75 15.01 21.38
CA LEU A 110 -0.67 14.34 20.08
C LEU A 110 -0.95 15.31 18.94
N ARG A 111 -0.32 15.06 17.79
CA ARG A 111 -0.62 15.81 16.56
C ARG A 111 -1.63 15.05 15.69
N VAL A 112 -2.34 15.81 14.84
CA VAL A 112 -3.05 15.30 13.68
C VAL A 112 -2.46 15.99 12.47
N LYS A 113 -1.58 15.32 11.74
CA LYS A 113 -0.89 15.88 10.58
C LYS A 113 -1.57 15.46 9.28
N GLN A 114 -2.16 14.30 9.28
CA GLN A 114 -2.79 13.66 8.13
C GLN A 114 -4.15 13.07 8.49
N VAL A 115 -5.00 12.91 7.48
CA VAL A 115 -6.29 12.22 7.60
C VAL A 115 -6.50 11.27 6.40
N ARG A 116 -7.18 10.17 6.66
CA ARG A 116 -7.75 9.36 5.60
C ARG A 116 -9.15 9.91 5.30
N GLY A 117 -9.32 10.57 4.14
CA GLY A 117 -10.61 11.01 3.63
C GLY A 117 -11.45 9.86 3.07
N GLY A 118 -12.58 10.17 2.49
CA GLY A 118 -13.46 9.17 1.86
C GLY A 118 -12.90 8.56 0.58
N ASN A 119 -13.79 7.96 -0.22
CA ASN A 119 -13.43 7.27 -1.47
C ASN A 119 -13.64 8.15 -2.72
N GLN A 120 -13.70 9.47 -2.55
CA GLN A 120 -13.81 10.42 -3.64
C GLN A 120 -12.52 10.40 -4.49
N THR A 121 -12.67 10.52 -5.79
CA THR A 121 -11.55 10.67 -6.75
C THR A 121 -11.61 12.01 -7.48
N GLN A 122 -12.50 12.90 -7.07
CA GLN A 122 -12.67 14.22 -7.64
C GLN A 122 -13.05 15.24 -6.56
N VAL A 123 -12.81 16.51 -6.84
CA VAL A 123 -13.25 17.61 -5.98
C VAL A 123 -14.78 17.75 -6.08
N ASP A 124 -15.44 17.59 -4.96
CA ASP A 124 -16.88 17.81 -4.75
C ASP A 124 -17.09 18.66 -3.48
N PRO A 125 -18.33 19.11 -3.17
CA PRO A 125 -18.58 19.95 -1.99
C PRO A 125 -18.13 19.31 -0.66
N THR A 126 -18.15 17.96 -0.55
CA THR A 126 -17.70 17.25 0.64
C THR A 126 -16.18 17.36 0.79
N VAL A 127 -15.45 17.15 -0.31
CA VAL A 127 -13.99 17.33 -0.35
C VAL A 127 -13.59 18.77 -0.09
N GLU A 128 -14.29 19.75 -0.68
CA GLU A 128 -14.01 21.17 -0.45
C GLU A 128 -14.19 21.55 1.02
N THR A 129 -15.27 21.07 1.66
CA THR A 129 -15.52 21.29 3.09
C THR A 129 -14.45 20.62 3.94
N MET A 130 -14.10 19.39 3.64
CA MET A 130 -13.06 18.62 4.35
C MET A 130 -11.71 19.36 4.28
N VAL A 131 -11.24 19.67 3.07
CA VAL A 131 -9.94 20.32 2.86
C VAL A 131 -9.91 21.73 3.47
N GLY A 132 -11.01 22.47 3.35
CA GLY A 132 -11.15 23.78 3.99
C GLY A 132 -11.06 23.70 5.51
N THR A 133 -11.74 22.73 6.13
CA THR A 133 -11.67 22.47 7.58
C THR A 133 -10.28 22.05 8.02
N MET A 134 -9.63 21.17 7.25
CA MET A 134 -8.26 20.75 7.53
C MET A 134 -7.30 21.95 7.60
N GLY A 135 -7.34 22.84 6.60
CA GLY A 135 -6.51 24.05 6.60
C GLY A 135 -6.74 24.93 7.83
N GLN A 136 -7.99 25.06 8.31
CA GLN A 136 -8.33 25.83 9.50
C GLN A 136 -7.74 25.26 10.80
N VAL A 137 -7.62 23.92 10.90
CA VAL A 137 -7.14 23.25 12.12
C VAL A 137 -5.68 22.78 12.02
N GLY A 138 -4.96 23.17 10.94
CA GLY A 138 -3.55 22.83 10.77
C GLY A 138 -3.26 21.39 10.35
N VAL A 139 -4.26 20.64 9.90
CA VAL A 139 -4.09 19.32 9.27
C VAL A 139 -3.72 19.54 7.81
N THR A 140 -2.58 19.00 7.40
CA THR A 140 -2.00 19.38 6.09
C THR A 140 -2.03 18.28 5.04
N HIS A 141 -2.14 17.01 5.42
CA HIS A 141 -2.06 15.90 4.49
C HIS A 141 -3.34 15.08 4.49
N TYR A 142 -3.75 14.61 3.33
CA TYR A 142 -4.91 13.73 3.23
C TYR A 142 -4.79 12.81 2.02
N TRP A 143 -5.31 11.60 2.13
CA TRP A 143 -5.54 10.73 1.01
C TRP A 143 -7.00 10.32 0.92
N ILE A 144 -7.45 10.09 -0.29
CA ILE A 144 -8.83 9.78 -0.66
C ILE A 144 -8.85 8.53 -1.54
N GLY A 145 -9.95 8.28 -2.23
CA GLY A 145 -10.05 7.16 -3.17
C GLY A 145 -8.95 7.14 -4.23
N THR A 146 -8.64 5.96 -4.71
CA THR A 146 -7.68 5.71 -5.78
C THR A 146 -8.42 5.35 -7.07
N ASP A 147 -7.76 5.57 -8.21
CA ASP A 147 -8.29 5.22 -9.51
C ASP A 147 -7.91 3.80 -9.92
N ASN A 148 -8.74 3.20 -10.78
CA ASN A 148 -8.44 1.95 -11.44
C ASN A 148 -8.44 2.16 -12.96
N TYR A 149 -7.62 1.36 -13.66
CA TYR A 149 -7.60 1.33 -15.11
C TYR A 149 -8.76 0.50 -15.66
N ASP A 150 -9.35 0.99 -16.71
CA ASP A 150 -10.08 0.16 -17.66
C ASP A 150 -9.05 -0.42 -18.65
N LEU A 151 -8.60 -1.66 -18.38
CA LEU A 151 -7.57 -2.32 -19.18
C LEU A 151 -8.03 -2.65 -20.61
N THR A 152 -9.29 -2.43 -20.95
CA THR A 152 -9.81 -2.58 -22.32
C THR A 152 -9.58 -1.31 -23.17
N LYS A 153 -9.10 -0.23 -22.55
CA LYS A 153 -8.86 1.07 -23.19
C LYS A 153 -7.40 1.48 -23.10
N PRO A 154 -6.93 2.38 -23.97
CA PRO A 154 -5.59 2.94 -23.89
C PRO A 154 -5.31 3.60 -22.52
N ILE A 155 -4.14 3.35 -21.95
CA ILE A 155 -3.78 3.80 -20.60
C ILE A 155 -3.52 5.32 -20.55
N LEU A 156 -2.72 5.86 -21.47
CA LEU A 156 -2.32 7.26 -21.42
C LEU A 156 -3.50 8.25 -21.40
N PRO A 157 -4.56 8.13 -22.23
CA PRO A 157 -5.72 9.00 -22.13
C PRO A 157 -6.44 8.93 -20.77
N GLN A 158 -6.39 7.78 -20.08
CA GLN A 158 -6.93 7.66 -18.74
C GLN A 158 -6.10 8.45 -17.73
N LEU A 159 -4.76 8.40 -17.83
CA LEU A 159 -3.87 9.20 -17.01
C LEU A 159 -4.04 10.71 -17.26
N ASP A 160 -4.28 11.14 -18.50
CA ASP A 160 -4.58 12.54 -18.82
C ASP A 160 -5.87 13.00 -18.12
N GLY A 161 -6.89 12.15 -18.09
CA GLY A 161 -8.12 12.39 -17.35
C GLY A 161 -7.90 12.52 -15.84
N ILE A 162 -7.05 11.65 -15.26
CA ILE A 162 -6.66 11.70 -13.85
C ILE A 162 -5.86 12.98 -13.57
N LYS A 163 -4.89 13.34 -14.42
CA LYS A 163 -4.11 14.56 -14.29
C LYS A 163 -4.99 15.81 -14.23
N SER A 164 -6.00 15.88 -15.09
CA SER A 164 -6.96 16.99 -15.10
C SER A 164 -7.79 17.08 -13.80
N ARG A 165 -8.08 15.94 -13.15
CA ARG A 165 -8.72 15.92 -11.83
C ARG A 165 -7.76 16.33 -10.72
N VAL A 166 -6.52 15.83 -10.75
CA VAL A 166 -5.47 16.18 -9.79
C VAL A 166 -5.18 17.67 -9.82
N GLU A 167 -5.18 18.32 -10.99
CA GLU A 167 -5.04 19.78 -11.08
C GLU A 167 -6.08 20.55 -10.25
N ARG A 168 -7.32 20.06 -10.19
CA ARG A 168 -8.36 20.68 -9.37
C ARG A 168 -8.05 20.53 -7.87
N PHE A 169 -7.54 19.37 -7.45
CA PHE A 169 -7.06 19.17 -6.09
C PHE A 169 -5.88 20.08 -5.77
N VAL A 170 -4.93 20.23 -6.67
CA VAL A 170 -3.78 21.14 -6.48
C VAL A 170 -4.25 22.57 -6.25
N LYS A 171 -5.19 23.07 -7.04
CA LYS A 171 -5.77 24.41 -6.85
C LYS A 171 -6.46 24.57 -5.49
N LEU A 172 -7.20 23.54 -5.06
CA LEU A 172 -7.84 23.54 -3.75
C LEU A 172 -6.79 23.52 -2.63
N ASN A 173 -5.76 22.69 -2.78
CA ASN A 173 -4.67 22.55 -1.83
C ASN A 173 -3.82 23.80 -1.71
N GLN A 174 -3.56 24.52 -2.79
CA GLN A 174 -2.92 25.84 -2.78
C GLN A 174 -3.68 26.85 -1.93
N LYS A 175 -5.01 26.85 -2.03
CA LYS A 175 -5.87 27.74 -1.26
C LYS A 175 -5.83 27.46 0.24
N HIS A 176 -5.70 26.21 0.65
CA HIS A 176 -5.83 25.78 2.05
C HIS A 176 -4.54 25.33 2.71
N GLY A 177 -3.39 25.34 1.98
CA GLY A 177 -2.10 24.91 2.52
C GLY A 177 -2.05 23.40 2.80
N THR A 178 -2.71 22.60 1.97
CA THR A 178 -2.82 21.15 2.14
C THR A 178 -2.12 20.39 1.00
N THR A 179 -1.99 19.06 1.18
CA THR A 179 -1.33 18.15 0.25
C THR A 179 -2.20 16.92 0.04
N LEU A 180 -2.59 16.64 -1.19
CA LEU A 180 -3.17 15.37 -1.56
C LEU A 180 -2.07 14.31 -1.60
N MET A 181 -2.25 13.24 -0.85
CA MET A 181 -1.40 12.07 -0.87
C MET A 181 -2.08 10.98 -1.73
N TYR A 182 -1.52 10.67 -2.90
CA TYR A 182 -2.05 9.58 -3.72
C TYR A 182 -1.44 8.26 -3.26
N HIS A 183 -2.29 7.37 -2.74
CA HIS A 183 -1.87 6.11 -2.16
C HIS A 183 -1.33 5.16 -3.23
N THR A 184 -0.10 4.66 -3.08
CA THR A 184 0.46 3.63 -3.97
C THR A 184 -0.27 2.31 -3.79
N ARG A 185 -0.42 1.56 -4.86
CA ARG A 185 -1.17 0.29 -4.88
C ARG A 185 -0.36 -0.84 -5.50
N ALA A 186 -0.81 -2.07 -5.29
CA ALA A 186 -0.35 -3.23 -6.05
C ALA A 186 -1.49 -3.74 -6.93
N GLY A 187 -1.13 -4.34 -8.07
CA GLY A 187 -2.09 -4.96 -8.97
C GLY A 187 -2.21 -4.24 -10.33
N SER A 188 -2.41 -5.03 -11.37
CA SER A 188 -2.39 -4.57 -12.77
C SER A 188 -3.51 -3.59 -13.14
N GLY A 189 -4.60 -3.58 -12.38
CA GLY A 189 -5.72 -2.67 -12.60
C GLY A 189 -5.66 -1.38 -11.81
N SER A 190 -4.67 -1.20 -10.92
CA SER A 190 -4.62 -0.05 -10.01
C SER A 190 -3.69 1.03 -10.53
N VAL A 191 -4.15 2.27 -10.53
CA VAL A 191 -3.30 3.44 -10.74
C VAL A 191 -2.38 3.62 -9.52
N GLY A 192 -1.10 3.87 -9.77
CA GLY A 192 -0.08 3.94 -8.71
C GLY A 192 0.61 2.61 -8.42
N SER A 193 0.28 1.55 -9.17
CA SER A 193 0.97 0.27 -9.04
C SER A 193 2.37 0.25 -9.69
N VAL A 194 2.62 1.09 -10.67
CA VAL A 194 3.92 1.21 -11.34
C VAL A 194 4.69 2.48 -11.02
N VAL A 195 4.18 3.36 -10.16
CA VAL A 195 4.78 4.65 -9.75
C VAL A 195 4.95 5.64 -10.92
N TRP A 196 5.47 5.19 -12.06
CA TRP A 196 5.65 6.02 -13.25
C TRP A 196 4.36 6.63 -13.79
N ASP A 197 3.24 5.94 -13.62
CA ASP A 197 1.91 6.43 -13.97
C ASP A 197 1.53 7.66 -13.13
N LEU A 198 1.70 7.57 -11.83
CA LEU A 198 1.45 8.72 -10.94
C LEU A 198 2.50 9.83 -11.11
N LEU A 199 3.77 9.50 -11.42
CA LEU A 199 4.75 10.52 -11.78
C LEU A 199 4.36 11.28 -13.06
N TYR A 200 3.82 10.56 -14.06
CA TYR A 200 3.27 11.21 -15.24
C TYR A 200 2.17 12.23 -14.87
N VAL A 201 1.31 11.87 -13.93
CA VAL A 201 0.22 12.74 -13.46
C VAL A 201 0.75 13.94 -12.66
N MET A 202 1.76 13.72 -11.79
CA MET A 202 2.14 14.68 -10.73
C MET A 202 3.33 15.58 -11.10
N LYS A 203 4.21 15.17 -12.01
CA LYS A 203 5.51 15.81 -12.25
C LYS A 203 5.48 17.30 -12.59
N ASP A 204 4.34 17.80 -13.05
CA ASP A 204 4.15 19.20 -13.43
C ASP A 204 3.57 20.06 -12.28
N PHE A 205 3.33 19.46 -11.10
CA PHE A 205 2.79 20.14 -9.92
C PHE A 205 3.82 20.23 -8.79
N ASP A 206 3.65 21.18 -7.88
CA ASP A 206 4.49 21.29 -6.69
C ASP A 206 4.14 20.16 -5.70
N PRO A 207 5.13 19.36 -5.23
CA PRO A 207 4.92 18.31 -4.24
C PRO A 207 4.37 18.81 -2.90
N LYS A 208 4.39 20.12 -2.63
CA LYS A 208 3.67 20.71 -1.48
C LYS A 208 2.16 20.52 -1.56
N HIS A 209 1.61 20.22 -2.74
CA HIS A 209 0.18 20.14 -2.95
C HIS A 209 -0.31 18.79 -3.45
N VAL A 210 0.60 17.95 -3.95
CA VAL A 210 0.29 16.57 -4.37
C VAL A 210 1.54 15.70 -4.34
N GLY A 211 1.42 14.48 -3.85
CA GLY A 211 2.52 13.52 -3.84
C GLY A 211 2.02 12.12 -3.55
N PHE A 212 2.96 11.22 -3.30
CA PHE A 212 2.67 9.83 -2.96
C PHE A 212 2.48 9.65 -1.45
N HIS A 213 1.45 8.93 -1.08
CA HIS A 213 1.42 8.12 0.13
C HIS A 213 2.06 6.79 -0.21
N TRP A 214 3.30 6.60 0.20
CA TRP A 214 4.08 5.42 -0.14
C TRP A 214 3.76 4.27 0.81
N ASP A 215 3.04 3.27 0.33
CA ASP A 215 2.71 2.07 1.08
C ASP A 215 3.79 0.99 0.86
N THR A 216 4.51 0.64 1.92
CA THR A 216 5.63 -0.31 1.83
C THR A 216 5.19 -1.70 1.44
N GLY A 217 4.01 -2.16 1.90
CA GLY A 217 3.48 -3.48 1.58
C GLY A 217 3.03 -3.59 0.13
N HIS A 218 2.41 -2.54 -0.43
CA HIS A 218 2.08 -2.54 -1.84
C HIS A 218 3.34 -2.50 -2.72
N MET A 219 4.32 -1.71 -2.33
CA MET A 219 5.56 -1.58 -3.10
C MET A 219 6.48 -2.80 -2.98
N SER A 220 6.34 -3.63 -1.94
CA SER A 220 7.10 -4.88 -1.81
C SER A 220 6.83 -5.88 -2.95
N HIS A 221 5.70 -5.77 -3.64
CA HIS A 221 5.41 -6.57 -4.85
C HIS A 221 6.39 -6.32 -6.01
N HIS A 222 7.10 -5.20 -6.00
CA HIS A 222 8.13 -4.90 -6.99
C HIS A 222 9.49 -5.54 -6.68
N GLY A 223 9.58 -6.33 -5.61
CA GLY A 223 10.86 -6.88 -5.15
C GLY A 223 11.86 -5.75 -4.89
N SER A 224 13.13 -5.95 -5.22
CA SER A 224 14.17 -4.91 -5.04
C SER A 224 13.96 -3.62 -5.85
N MET A 225 13.07 -3.62 -6.83
CA MET A 225 12.80 -2.44 -7.66
C MET A 225 12.12 -1.30 -6.89
N TRP A 226 11.48 -1.57 -5.74
CA TRP A 226 10.84 -0.54 -4.93
C TRP A 226 11.80 0.62 -4.59
N GLU A 227 13.08 0.31 -4.37
CA GLU A 227 14.07 1.34 -4.06
C GLU A 227 14.28 2.30 -5.24
N LEU A 228 14.46 1.76 -6.46
CA LEU A 228 14.58 2.58 -7.66
C LEU A 228 13.33 3.44 -7.86
N LEU A 229 12.15 2.87 -7.67
CA LEU A 229 10.89 3.58 -7.81
C LEU A 229 10.75 4.70 -6.77
N MET A 230 11.11 4.46 -5.51
CA MET A 230 11.06 5.46 -4.45
C MET A 230 12.07 6.59 -4.69
N ARG A 231 13.29 6.27 -5.12
CA ARG A 231 14.30 7.27 -5.51
C ARG A 231 13.85 8.09 -6.71
N THR A 232 13.16 7.46 -7.68
CA THR A 232 12.60 8.14 -8.84
C THR A 232 11.46 9.09 -8.43
N ALA A 233 10.59 8.66 -7.52
CA ALA A 233 9.55 9.51 -6.95
C ALA A 233 10.15 10.68 -6.15
N GLY A 234 11.24 10.43 -5.41
CA GLY A 234 12.04 11.44 -4.72
C GLY A 234 11.18 12.35 -3.84
N ARG A 235 11.24 13.65 -4.09
CA ARG A 235 10.50 14.68 -3.33
C ARG A 235 8.96 14.55 -3.38
N TYR A 236 8.44 13.75 -4.31
CA TYR A 236 7.00 13.49 -4.35
C TYR A 236 6.56 12.43 -3.34
N VAL A 237 7.46 11.72 -2.66
CA VAL A 237 7.09 10.88 -1.52
C VAL A 237 6.82 11.79 -0.33
N VAL A 238 5.54 12.10 -0.08
CA VAL A 238 5.12 13.09 0.93
C VAL A 238 4.56 12.45 2.19
N ALA A 239 4.27 11.16 2.18
CA ALA A 239 3.84 10.37 3.34
C ALA A 239 4.22 8.89 3.19
N MET A 240 4.21 8.15 4.30
CA MET A 240 4.55 6.72 4.34
C MET A 240 3.50 5.93 5.10
N GLY A 241 3.02 4.84 4.49
CA GLY A 241 2.27 3.78 5.16
C GLY A 241 3.16 2.56 5.38
N TRP A 242 3.33 2.16 6.63
CA TRP A 242 4.12 0.99 7.00
C TRP A 242 3.24 -0.25 7.05
N LYS A 243 3.51 -1.17 6.17
CA LYS A 243 2.80 -2.44 6.01
C LYS A 243 3.79 -3.48 5.52
N ASP A 244 3.70 -4.70 6.00
CA ASP A 244 4.57 -5.77 5.54
C ASP A 244 3.78 -6.91 4.90
N ARG A 245 4.41 -7.61 3.99
CA ARG A 245 3.87 -8.76 3.26
C ARG A 245 4.91 -9.86 3.14
N SER A 246 4.46 -11.10 3.06
CA SER A 246 5.29 -12.24 2.69
C SER A 246 4.90 -12.78 1.31
N TRP A 247 5.73 -13.69 0.80
CA TRP A 247 5.38 -14.57 -0.31
C TRP A 247 5.25 -15.98 0.22
N GLU A 248 4.11 -16.59 -0.01
CA GLU A 248 3.80 -17.95 0.40
C GLU A 248 3.41 -18.78 -0.81
N GLN A 249 4.02 -19.94 -0.94
CA GLN A 249 3.64 -20.87 -1.99
C GLN A 249 2.25 -21.42 -1.72
N ASN A 250 1.35 -21.29 -2.69
CA ASN A 250 0.01 -21.85 -2.59
C ASN A 250 0.02 -23.33 -3.01
N LEU A 251 0.43 -24.19 -2.09
CA LEU A 251 0.56 -25.63 -2.33
C LEU A 251 -0.80 -26.28 -2.69
N GLY A 252 -1.92 -25.71 -2.26
CA GLY A 252 -3.25 -26.21 -2.61
C GLY A 252 -3.58 -26.13 -4.10
N LEU A 253 -2.88 -25.29 -4.87
CA LEU A 253 -3.00 -25.23 -6.33
C LEU A 253 -2.10 -26.20 -7.06
N LEU A 254 -1.12 -26.78 -6.37
CA LEU A 254 -0.10 -27.65 -6.99
C LEU A 254 -0.44 -29.13 -6.88
N GLY A 255 -1.50 -29.51 -6.14
CA GLY A 255 -1.81 -30.90 -5.82
C GLY A 255 -0.73 -31.55 -4.94
N GLU A 256 -1.03 -32.71 -4.38
CA GLU A 256 -0.03 -33.49 -3.65
C GLU A 256 1.07 -33.96 -4.62
N GLY A 257 2.25 -33.40 -4.47
CA GLY A 257 3.47 -33.91 -5.07
C GLY A 257 3.96 -33.32 -6.39
N GLY A 258 3.49 -32.14 -6.84
CA GLY A 258 4.03 -31.61 -8.07
C GLY A 258 3.74 -30.13 -8.37
N PRO A 259 4.55 -29.54 -9.29
CA PRO A 259 4.34 -28.16 -9.76
C PRO A 259 3.12 -27.99 -10.69
N PHE A 260 2.35 -29.05 -10.90
CA PHE A 260 1.12 -29.03 -11.67
C PHE A 260 0.05 -29.86 -10.97
N PRO A 261 -1.22 -29.45 -10.98
CA PRO A 261 -2.29 -30.29 -10.47
C PRO A 261 -2.28 -31.59 -11.28
N GLY A 262 -2.11 -32.71 -10.57
CA GLY A 262 -2.30 -34.01 -11.20
C GLY A 262 -3.69 -34.09 -11.85
N PRO A 263 -3.89 -34.93 -12.84
CA PRO A 263 -5.21 -35.12 -13.43
C PRO A 263 -6.18 -35.45 -12.30
N GLN A 264 -7.19 -34.60 -12.15
CA GLN A 264 -8.27 -34.86 -11.19
C GLN A 264 -8.86 -36.21 -11.55
N GLN A 265 -8.74 -37.20 -10.68
CA GLN A 265 -9.50 -38.44 -10.85
C GLN A 265 -10.97 -38.03 -10.89
N PRO A 266 -11.72 -38.49 -11.89
CA PRO A 266 -13.16 -38.25 -11.91
C PRO A 266 -13.70 -38.75 -10.58
N ALA A 267 -14.46 -37.89 -9.89
CA ALA A 267 -15.08 -38.23 -8.63
C ALA A 267 -15.76 -39.58 -8.79
N ALA A 268 -15.44 -40.54 -7.94
CA ALA A 268 -16.09 -41.83 -7.93
C ALA A 268 -17.60 -41.60 -7.87
N PRO A 269 -18.40 -42.25 -8.69
CA PRO A 269 -19.84 -42.07 -8.68
C PRO A 269 -20.33 -42.37 -7.26
N SER A 270 -20.98 -41.38 -6.63
CA SER A 270 -21.55 -41.53 -5.32
C SER A 270 -22.53 -42.73 -5.36
N ALA A 271 -22.30 -43.74 -4.51
CA ALA A 271 -23.07 -44.95 -4.46
C ALA A 271 -24.50 -44.76 -3.86
N ASP A 272 -25.10 -43.58 -4.04
CA ASP A 272 -26.42 -43.25 -3.46
C ASP A 272 -27.38 -42.62 -4.48
N ALA A 273 -27.37 -43.13 -5.70
CA ALA A 273 -28.42 -42.84 -6.69
C ALA A 273 -29.32 -44.07 -6.89
N GLY A 274 -30.10 -44.40 -5.90
CA GLY A 274 -31.06 -45.52 -6.00
C GLY A 274 -32.03 -45.63 -4.85
N ARG A 275 -32.93 -44.69 -4.69
CA ARG A 275 -34.28 -44.94 -4.17
C ARG A 275 -35.24 -43.84 -4.59
N GLY A 276 -36.08 -44.21 -5.56
CA GLY A 276 -37.22 -43.43 -5.98
C GLY A 276 -38.26 -43.25 -4.89
N GLY A 277 -38.87 -42.10 -4.88
CA GLY A 277 -40.07 -41.79 -4.09
C GLY A 277 -40.96 -40.85 -4.87
N ARG A 278 -42.05 -41.41 -5.37
CA ARG A 278 -43.15 -40.73 -6.06
C ARG A 278 -43.87 -39.74 -5.13
N GLY A 279 -44.34 -38.65 -5.73
CA GLY A 279 -45.71 -38.18 -5.45
C GLY A 279 -45.79 -36.86 -4.68
N GLY A 280 -46.51 -35.90 -5.26
CA GLY A 280 -47.10 -34.80 -4.55
C GLY A 280 -47.33 -33.55 -5.42
N ARG A 281 -48.49 -33.57 -6.12
CA ARG A 281 -49.09 -32.37 -6.73
C ARG A 281 -49.64 -31.46 -5.63
N GLY A 282 -49.56 -30.14 -5.84
CA GLY A 282 -50.59 -29.27 -5.31
C GLY A 282 -50.13 -27.89 -4.88
N ALA A 283 -50.64 -26.97 -5.54
CA ALA A 283 -51.36 -25.77 -5.15
C ALA A 283 -50.62 -24.42 -5.39
N ARG A 284 -51.29 -23.68 -6.20
CA ARG A 284 -51.18 -22.23 -6.45
C ARG A 284 -51.52 -21.43 -5.20
N GLY A 285 -50.89 -20.27 -5.06
CA GLY A 285 -51.32 -19.24 -4.14
C GLY A 285 -50.67 -17.91 -4.51
N ASP A 286 -51.53 -16.98 -4.88
CA ASP A 286 -51.26 -15.65 -5.36
C ASP A 286 -50.69 -14.66 -4.35
N ALA A 287 -50.01 -13.67 -4.90
CA ALA A 287 -50.03 -12.24 -4.61
C ALA A 287 -49.66 -11.75 -3.18
N ALA A 288 -48.66 -10.87 -3.12
CA ALA A 288 -48.86 -9.47 -2.75
C ALA A 288 -47.60 -8.64 -2.88
N GLN A 289 -47.81 -7.48 -3.47
CA GLN A 289 -46.94 -6.30 -3.61
C GLN A 289 -46.43 -5.82 -2.24
N GLY A 290 -45.24 -5.24 -2.21
CA GLY A 290 -44.89 -4.35 -1.11
C GLY A 290 -43.44 -3.89 -1.08
N ALA A 291 -43.23 -2.64 -1.48
CA ALA A 291 -42.31 -1.66 -0.94
C ALA A 291 -40.81 -1.73 -1.32
N ARG A 292 -40.50 -0.76 -2.10
CA ARG A 292 -39.17 -0.22 -2.38
C ARG A 292 -38.43 0.16 -1.10
N GLY A 293 -37.22 -0.34 -0.90
CA GLY A 293 -36.26 0.16 0.05
C GLY A 293 -34.90 0.29 -0.66
N ARG A 294 -34.58 1.49 -1.10
CA ARG A 294 -33.23 1.84 -1.54
C ARG A 294 -32.32 1.94 -0.31
N GLY A 295 -31.33 1.10 -0.24
CA GLY A 295 -30.25 1.17 0.73
C GLY A 295 -28.97 0.73 0.06
N ALA A 296 -28.31 1.66 -0.65
CA ALA A 296 -26.96 1.46 -1.15
C ALA A 296 -25.99 1.74 -0.01
N ALA A 297 -25.50 0.72 0.65
CA ALA A 297 -24.34 0.79 1.51
C ALA A 297 -23.16 0.16 0.76
N ALA A 298 -22.43 0.97 0.00
CA ALA A 298 -21.13 0.61 -0.53
C ALA A 298 -20.08 0.87 0.56
N GLY A 299 -19.80 -0.11 1.39
CA GLY A 299 -18.61 -0.12 2.25
C GLY A 299 -17.39 -0.43 1.40
N GLY A 300 -16.65 0.59 0.99
CA GLY A 300 -15.35 0.43 0.35
C GLY A 300 -14.31 0.04 1.39
N GLY A 301 -14.03 -1.24 1.52
CA GLY A 301 -12.86 -1.73 2.25
C GLY A 301 -11.62 -1.59 1.36
N ASP A 302 -10.58 -0.96 1.87
CA ASP A 302 -9.26 -0.90 1.22
C ASP A 302 -8.50 -2.24 1.25
N GLY A 303 -9.19 -3.32 1.51
CA GLY A 303 -8.57 -4.64 1.52
C GLY A 303 -8.39 -5.16 0.10
N ASP A 304 -7.18 -5.41 -0.34
CA ASP A 304 -6.86 -6.30 -1.46
C ASP A 304 -7.21 -7.78 -1.14
N ALA A 305 -8.05 -8.03 -0.14
CA ALA A 305 -8.57 -9.35 0.09
C ALA A 305 -9.57 -9.67 -1.02
N PRO A 306 -9.39 -10.76 -1.77
CA PRO A 306 -10.35 -11.19 -2.74
C PRO A 306 -11.69 -11.42 -2.03
N PRO A 307 -12.83 -11.03 -2.62
CA PRO A 307 -14.12 -11.30 -2.01
C PRO A 307 -14.26 -12.79 -1.79
N ALA A 308 -14.55 -13.16 -0.55
CA ALA A 308 -14.89 -14.54 -0.18
C ALA A 308 -15.97 -15.04 -1.15
N GLY A 309 -15.69 -16.14 -1.81
CA GLY A 309 -16.52 -16.70 -2.86
C GLY A 309 -17.98 -16.82 -2.43
N ARG A 310 -18.85 -16.06 -3.06
CA ARG A 310 -20.26 -16.34 -3.06
C ARG A 310 -20.48 -17.60 -3.90
N ALA A 311 -20.70 -18.71 -3.24
CA ALA A 311 -21.35 -19.86 -3.83
C ALA A 311 -22.82 -19.46 -4.08
N GLY A 312 -23.27 -19.60 -5.31
CA GLY A 312 -24.69 -19.67 -5.57
C GLY A 312 -25.20 -18.90 -6.74
N GLY A 313 -25.65 -19.59 -7.77
CA GLY A 313 -26.85 -19.26 -8.50
C GLY A 313 -26.72 -18.68 -9.90
N GLY A 314 -26.63 -19.54 -10.85
CA GLY A 314 -27.44 -19.69 -12.05
C GLY A 314 -27.79 -18.52 -12.95
N GLY A 315 -27.42 -18.63 -14.23
CA GLY A 315 -28.21 -18.15 -15.34
C GLY A 315 -27.70 -16.93 -16.09
N GLY A 316 -26.96 -17.17 -17.18
CA GLY A 316 -26.66 -16.14 -18.18
C GLY A 316 -25.73 -16.71 -19.25
N ARG A 317 -26.24 -17.34 -20.26
CA ARG A 317 -25.50 -17.80 -21.43
C ARG A 317 -24.98 -16.59 -22.22
N GLY A 318 -23.74 -16.22 -21.97
CA GLY A 318 -22.90 -15.46 -22.89
C GLY A 318 -21.59 -16.22 -22.93
N GLY A 319 -21.26 -16.83 -24.05
CA GLY A 319 -20.07 -17.68 -24.20
C GLY A 319 -18.79 -16.90 -23.97
N GLN A 320 -18.36 -16.82 -22.75
CA GLN A 320 -16.97 -16.55 -22.44
C GLN A 320 -16.20 -17.82 -22.76
N ARG A 321 -15.37 -17.76 -23.79
CA ARG A 321 -14.33 -18.74 -24.00
C ARG A 321 -13.60 -18.89 -22.68
N GLU A 322 -13.74 -20.05 -22.02
CA GLU A 322 -12.83 -20.42 -20.94
C GLU A 322 -11.42 -20.33 -21.49
N LEU A 323 -10.68 -19.36 -21.02
CA LEU A 323 -9.25 -19.29 -21.32
C LEU A 323 -8.60 -20.56 -20.78
N PRO A 324 -7.68 -21.18 -21.54
CA PRO A 324 -6.98 -22.37 -21.08
C PRO A 324 -6.41 -22.16 -19.67
N LEU A 325 -6.37 -23.19 -18.85
CA LEU A 325 -5.91 -23.15 -17.45
C LEU A 325 -4.50 -22.53 -17.28
N THR A 326 -3.68 -22.56 -18.33
CA THR A 326 -2.36 -21.92 -18.38
C THR A 326 -2.44 -20.40 -18.42
N LEU A 327 -3.56 -19.92 -18.89
CA LEU A 327 -3.93 -18.53 -18.80
C LEU A 327 -5.03 -18.32 -17.73
N ALA A 328 -5.58 -19.40 -17.25
CA ALA A 328 -5.92 -19.49 -15.90
C ALA A 328 -4.63 -19.37 -15.02
N GLY A 329 -3.63 -18.86 -15.59
CA GLY A 329 -2.79 -17.85 -15.10
C GLY A 329 -3.60 -16.84 -14.33
N ASN A 330 -4.84 -16.99 -14.36
CA ASN A 330 -5.63 -16.49 -13.30
C ASN A 330 -5.43 -17.22 -12.00
N THR A 331 -5.01 -18.41 -12.03
CA THR A 331 -4.21 -18.98 -10.98
C THR A 331 -2.92 -18.19 -10.84
N PHE A 332 -2.33 -17.72 -11.93
CA PHE A 332 -1.26 -16.75 -11.93
C PHE A 332 -1.78 -15.34 -11.66
N ALA A 333 -2.89 -14.91 -12.16
CA ALA A 333 -3.56 -13.66 -11.80
C ALA A 333 -4.05 -13.67 -10.33
N ARG A 334 -4.21 -14.83 -9.76
CA ARG A 334 -4.34 -15.07 -8.34
C ARG A 334 -3.01 -15.42 -7.67
N GLY A 335 -1.88 -15.00 -8.28
CA GLY A 335 -0.57 -15.23 -7.72
C GLY A 335 0.14 -16.49 -8.23
N GLY A 336 -0.33 -17.12 -9.33
CA GLY A 336 0.42 -18.20 -9.98
C GLY A 336 0.93 -19.29 -9.06
N GLY A 337 0.15 -19.73 -8.11
CA GLY A 337 0.61 -20.66 -7.09
C GLY A 337 1.29 -19.97 -5.89
N TRP A 338 1.30 -18.64 -5.84
CA TRP A 338 1.82 -17.86 -4.73
C TRP A 338 0.73 -16.95 -4.14
N ASN A 339 0.71 -16.86 -2.82
CA ASN A 339 -0.06 -15.87 -2.06
C ASN A 339 0.89 -14.79 -1.54
N SER A 340 0.36 -13.60 -1.32
CA SER A 340 1.10 -12.52 -0.67
C SER A 340 0.27 -11.98 0.50
N PRO A 341 0.21 -12.71 1.62
CA PRO A 341 -0.52 -12.25 2.78
C PRO A 341 0.19 -11.09 3.46
N TYR A 342 -0.58 -10.27 4.14
CA TYR A 342 -0.04 -9.30 5.08
C TYR A 342 0.48 -10.02 6.32
N VAL A 343 1.62 -9.54 6.83
CA VAL A 343 2.31 -10.10 7.98
C VAL A 343 2.75 -8.99 8.93
N PRO A 344 3.07 -9.32 10.19
CA PRO A 344 3.63 -8.34 11.13
C PRO A 344 4.92 -7.72 10.62
N MET A 345 5.12 -6.43 10.91
CA MET A 345 6.31 -5.68 10.50
C MET A 345 7.61 -6.40 10.87
N GLY A 346 8.51 -6.48 9.89
CA GLY A 346 9.82 -7.13 10.03
C GLY A 346 9.80 -8.66 9.90
N THR A 347 8.66 -9.25 9.55
CA THR A 347 8.56 -10.71 9.31
C THR A 347 8.34 -11.06 7.84
N GLY A 348 8.24 -10.06 6.98
CA GLY A 348 7.97 -10.21 5.55
C GLY A 348 9.10 -9.71 4.66
N LEU A 349 8.72 -9.00 3.62
CA LEU A 349 9.60 -8.57 2.53
C LEU A 349 10.13 -7.14 2.70
N VAL A 350 9.60 -6.38 3.66
CA VAL A 350 9.94 -4.97 3.82
C VAL A 350 11.25 -4.83 4.57
N ASP A 351 12.30 -4.42 3.87
CA ASP A 351 13.60 -4.07 4.45
C ASP A 351 13.54 -2.67 5.08
N ILE A 352 13.16 -2.60 6.36
CA ILE A 352 12.97 -1.34 7.08
C ILE A 352 14.28 -0.52 7.12
N PHE A 353 15.44 -1.17 7.26
CA PHE A 353 16.74 -0.49 7.28
C PHE A 353 17.03 0.19 5.94
N ARG A 354 16.76 -0.52 4.85
CA ARG A 354 16.96 0.02 3.50
C ARG A 354 15.98 1.16 3.22
N TYR A 355 14.72 1.04 3.66
CA TYR A 355 13.74 2.13 3.59
C TYR A 355 14.23 3.37 4.36
N ALA A 356 14.74 3.22 5.59
CA ALA A 356 15.28 4.33 6.35
C ALA A 356 16.43 5.05 5.61
N ALA A 357 17.30 4.29 4.95
CA ALA A 357 18.39 4.86 4.14
C ALA A 357 17.85 5.65 2.95
N VAL A 358 16.90 5.08 2.20
CA VAL A 358 16.30 5.78 1.05
C VAL A 358 15.52 7.02 1.49
N MET A 359 14.78 6.96 2.59
CA MET A 359 14.06 8.11 3.16
C MET A 359 15.00 9.25 3.52
N ARG A 360 16.18 8.93 4.14
CA ARG A 360 17.22 9.93 4.37
C ARG A 360 17.67 10.56 3.05
N ASP A 361 18.00 9.74 2.06
CA ASP A 361 18.60 10.16 0.79
C ASP A 361 17.67 11.04 -0.04
N ILE A 362 16.37 10.78 -0.01
CA ILE A 362 15.37 11.62 -0.68
C ILE A 362 14.92 12.82 0.17
N GLY A 363 15.42 12.95 1.40
CA GLY A 363 15.07 14.05 2.30
C GLY A 363 13.65 13.96 2.87
N PHE A 364 13.07 12.77 3.00
CA PHE A 364 11.71 12.58 3.48
C PHE A 364 11.49 13.18 4.87
N ASP A 365 10.41 13.96 5.04
CA ASP A 365 10.01 14.63 6.28
C ASP A 365 8.50 14.60 6.53
N GLY A 366 7.77 13.81 5.74
CA GLY A 366 6.32 13.69 5.79
C GLY A 366 5.78 12.91 7.01
N PRO A 367 4.45 12.85 7.17
CA PRO A 367 3.83 12.00 8.16
C PRO A 367 3.99 10.51 7.79
N MET A 368 3.98 9.67 8.83
CA MET A 368 4.03 8.21 8.69
C MET A 368 2.95 7.57 9.53
N GLU A 369 2.45 6.42 9.08
CA GLU A 369 1.47 5.63 9.84
C GLU A 369 1.74 4.13 9.74
N LEU A 370 1.21 3.37 10.71
CA LEU A 370 1.20 1.92 10.66
C LEU A 370 -0.11 1.44 10.04
N GLU A 371 -0.02 0.65 8.97
CA GLU A 371 -1.14 -0.03 8.32
C GLU A 371 -1.06 -1.54 8.54
N ALA A 372 -1.40 -2.02 9.74
CA ALA A 372 -1.32 -3.43 10.14
C ALA A 372 -2.51 -4.22 9.57
N GLU A 373 -2.43 -4.66 8.32
CA GLU A 373 -3.53 -5.36 7.63
C GLU A 373 -3.48 -6.89 7.74
N TYR A 374 -2.56 -7.47 8.51
CA TYR A 374 -2.59 -8.90 8.83
C TYR A 374 -3.72 -9.22 9.84
N PRO A 375 -4.19 -10.48 9.90
CA PRO A 375 -5.29 -10.86 10.78
C PRO A 375 -5.06 -10.45 12.25
N ASN A 376 -5.89 -9.56 12.75
CA ASN A 376 -5.81 -9.00 14.11
C ASN A 376 -7.21 -8.80 14.73
N GLY A 377 -8.04 -9.82 14.63
CA GLY A 377 -9.36 -9.84 15.27
C GLY A 377 -10.42 -8.94 14.64
N GLY A 378 -10.24 -8.52 13.38
CA GLY A 378 -11.11 -7.61 12.65
C GLY A 378 -10.62 -6.16 12.64
N SER A 379 -9.68 -5.81 13.52
CA SER A 379 -9.07 -4.48 13.60
C SER A 379 -8.36 -4.11 12.27
N GLU A 380 -7.74 -5.08 11.61
CA GLU A 380 -7.10 -4.94 10.31
C GLU A 380 -8.06 -4.47 9.20
N ASN A 381 -9.33 -4.83 9.31
CA ASN A 381 -10.36 -4.47 8.34
C ASN A 381 -11.14 -3.21 8.74
N GLY A 382 -10.80 -2.59 9.87
CA GLY A 382 -11.54 -1.45 10.39
C GLY A 382 -12.92 -1.83 10.93
N ALA A 383 -13.05 -3.03 11.51
CA ALA A 383 -14.29 -3.47 12.14
C ALA A 383 -14.63 -2.61 13.39
N ASP A 384 -15.92 -2.43 13.64
CA ASP A 384 -16.44 -1.77 14.84
C ASP A 384 -16.44 -2.64 16.09
N LYS A 385 -16.05 -3.92 15.93
CA LYS A 385 -15.88 -4.90 16.99
C LYS A 385 -14.69 -5.78 16.71
N ILE A 386 -13.99 -6.16 17.76
CA ILE A 386 -12.84 -7.06 17.67
C ILE A 386 -13.20 -8.42 18.26
N SER A 387 -12.66 -9.48 17.68
CA SER A 387 -12.85 -10.87 18.13
C SER A 387 -11.72 -11.36 19.03
N LEU A 388 -10.60 -10.63 19.11
CA LEU A 388 -9.49 -10.90 20.00
C LEU A 388 -9.54 -9.99 21.23
N PRO A 389 -8.91 -10.39 22.36
CA PRO A 389 -8.76 -9.52 23.52
C PRO A 389 -8.07 -8.18 23.16
N ARG A 390 -8.59 -7.07 23.71
CA ARG A 390 -8.03 -5.71 23.49
C ARG A 390 -6.52 -5.65 23.67
N ALA A 391 -6.00 -6.22 24.75
CA ALA A 391 -4.56 -6.22 25.04
C ALA A 391 -3.75 -6.95 23.94
N GLN A 392 -4.32 -7.99 23.32
CA GLN A 392 -3.66 -8.71 22.24
C GLN A 392 -3.66 -7.87 20.96
N VAL A 393 -4.77 -7.27 20.58
CA VAL A 393 -4.87 -6.39 19.39
C VAL A 393 -3.87 -5.24 19.51
N LEU A 394 -3.88 -4.53 20.64
CA LEU A 394 -2.96 -3.40 20.86
C LEU A 394 -1.51 -3.85 21.00
N GLY A 395 -1.26 -5.02 21.60
CA GLY A 395 0.08 -5.61 21.71
C GLY A 395 0.71 -5.90 20.35
N HIS A 396 -0.08 -6.36 19.37
CA HIS A 396 0.36 -6.58 18.00
C HIS A 396 0.75 -5.24 17.33
N LEU A 397 -0.11 -4.23 17.38
CA LEU A 397 0.15 -2.91 16.81
C LEU A 397 1.39 -2.26 17.45
N LYS A 398 1.50 -2.34 18.78
CA LYS A 398 2.65 -1.80 19.52
C LYS A 398 3.96 -2.45 19.12
N ARG A 399 3.96 -3.78 19.00
CA ARG A 399 5.14 -4.52 18.55
C ARG A 399 5.60 -4.02 17.18
N ASP A 400 4.70 -3.81 16.23
CA ASP A 400 5.05 -3.35 14.88
C ASP A 400 5.64 -1.94 14.90
N VAL A 401 5.06 -1.00 15.66
CA VAL A 401 5.64 0.33 15.86
C VAL A 401 7.04 0.26 16.46
N LEU A 402 7.23 -0.60 17.48
CA LEU A 402 8.54 -0.77 18.12
C LEU A 402 9.57 -1.42 17.20
N THR A 403 9.16 -2.35 16.32
CA THR A 403 10.03 -2.95 15.31
C THR A 403 10.55 -1.89 14.34
N ILE A 404 9.68 -1.03 13.82
CA ILE A 404 10.08 0.07 12.93
C ILE A 404 11.04 1.02 13.66
N ARG A 405 10.73 1.42 14.90
CA ARG A 405 11.59 2.29 15.70
C ARG A 405 12.98 1.70 15.93
N ALA A 406 13.04 0.43 16.31
CA ALA A 406 14.30 -0.27 16.54
C ALA A 406 15.17 -0.26 15.27
N ALA A 407 14.58 -0.54 14.11
CA ALA A 407 15.28 -0.51 12.84
C ALA A 407 15.80 0.89 12.50
N PHE A 408 15.02 1.94 12.71
CA PHE A 408 15.46 3.32 12.49
C PHE A 408 16.60 3.72 13.43
N SER A 409 16.51 3.39 14.71
CA SER A 409 17.58 3.72 15.67
C SER A 409 18.89 2.98 15.39
N GLN A 410 18.83 1.80 14.76
CA GLN A 410 19.99 0.99 14.40
C GLN A 410 20.51 1.28 12.98
N SER A 411 19.78 2.03 12.17
CA SER A 411 20.10 2.25 10.75
C SER A 411 21.25 3.24 10.49
N GLU A 412 21.75 3.93 11.51
CA GLU A 412 22.80 4.97 11.41
C GLU A 412 22.50 6.06 10.35
N THR A 413 21.23 6.22 10.00
CA THR A 413 20.80 7.17 8.96
C THR A 413 20.67 8.61 9.45
N GLY A 414 20.75 8.86 10.75
CA GLY A 414 20.38 10.13 11.35
C GLY A 414 18.88 10.41 11.36
N LEU A 415 18.05 9.40 11.05
CA LEU A 415 16.60 9.44 11.24
C LEU A 415 16.22 8.68 12.51
N ALA A 416 15.26 9.22 13.27
CA ALA A 416 14.65 8.57 14.43
C ALA A 416 13.13 8.74 14.39
N ILE A 417 12.40 7.84 15.04
CA ILE A 417 10.94 7.89 15.18
C ILE A 417 10.55 8.13 16.62
#